data_f4216c150756324e1faf50f58278596c
#
_entry.id   f4216c150756324e1faf50f58278596c
#
_cell.length_a   1.000
_cell.length_b   1.000
_cell.length_c   1.000
_cell.angle_alpha   90.00
_cell.angle_beta   90.00
_cell.angle_gamma   90.00
#
_symmetry.space_group_name_H-M   'P 1'
#
loop_
_entity.id
_entity.type
_entity.pdbx_description
1 polymer ?
#
loop_
_entity_poly.entity_id
_entity_poly.type
_entity_poly.pdbx_seq_one_letter_code
_entity_poly.pdbx_strand_id
1 'polypeptide(L)'
;MRKRVGRSNCRKFRFRGLFSSVSRVDDDGSWILPSDEAAPAKVPARTRARRRSFFVRVLAVGCLLGSVPFAGKWGYEKVFYENEEFVLRRLNIQTDGVLSEARLAGIANVAAGMNLMELDLEMIRVQIEKLPQVERASVTRELPDRINLIVRERMPVAWLSSPTLGIRPWDMERGYLLDSDGVAFSLSRS
;
A
#
# COMPACT_ATOMS: atom_id res chain seq x y z
N MET A 1 20.80 50.45 42.80
CA MET A 1 21.60 50.14 41.60
C MET A 1 22.90 49.47 42.00
N ARG A 2 23.01 48.14 41.87
CA ARG A 2 24.29 47.44 42.07
C ARG A 2 24.39 46.36 40.96
N LYS A 3 25.31 46.60 40.02
CA LYS A 3 25.69 45.66 38.94
C LYS A 3 26.43 44.50 39.56
N ARG A 4 25.98 43.27 39.29
CA ARG A 4 26.74 42.03 39.57
C ARG A 4 27.61 41.72 38.36
N VAL A 5 28.92 41.76 38.60
CA VAL A 5 29.98 41.36 37.69
C VAL A 5 30.03 39.83 37.61
N GLY A 6 30.02 39.30 36.38
CA GLY A 6 30.09 37.88 36.12
C GLY A 6 31.48 37.32 36.47
N ARG A 7 31.50 36.18 37.16
CA ARG A 7 32.71 35.40 37.46
C ARG A 7 33.03 34.52 36.24
N SER A 8 34.13 34.87 35.58
CA SER A 8 34.79 34.02 34.59
C SER A 8 35.39 32.78 35.24
N ASN A 9 34.96 31.61 34.74
CA ASN A 9 35.39 30.32 35.19
C ASN A 9 36.74 29.96 34.52
N CYS A 10 37.84 30.31 35.18
CA CYS A 10 39.20 30.02 34.74
C CYS A 10 39.49 28.54 35.00
N ARG A 11 39.43 27.69 33.97
CA ARG A 11 39.86 26.26 34.00
C ARG A 11 41.37 26.24 34.21
N LYS A 12 41.81 25.91 35.44
CA LYS A 12 43.21 25.62 35.74
C LYS A 12 43.65 24.35 34.98
N PHE A 13 44.45 24.60 33.93
CA PHE A 13 45.23 23.53 33.31
C PHE A 13 46.31 23.09 34.30
N ARG A 14 46.16 21.93 34.84
CA ARG A 14 47.15 21.27 35.72
C ARG A 14 48.17 20.58 34.84
N PHE A 15 49.26 21.26 34.48
CA PHE A 15 50.48 20.61 34.00
C PHE A 15 51.04 19.80 35.18
N ARG A 16 50.91 18.50 35.08
CA ARG A 16 51.53 17.57 36.06
C ARG A 16 52.36 16.57 35.30
N GLY A 17 53.66 16.66 35.38
CA GLY A 17 54.57 15.56 35.13
C GLY A 17 55.38 15.64 33.88
N LEU A 18 56.27 16.60 33.80
CA LEU A 18 57.49 16.50 33.00
C LEU A 18 58.62 17.01 33.89
N PHE A 19 59.26 16.14 34.58
CA PHE A 19 60.58 16.19 35.22
C PHE A 19 60.52 15.41 36.54
N SER A 20 60.70 14.09 36.45
CA SER A 20 61.26 13.29 37.52
C SER A 20 61.99 12.09 36.95
N SER A 21 63.06 12.36 36.18
CA SER A 21 64.11 11.37 36.02
C SER A 21 65.19 11.70 37.04
N VAL A 22 65.03 11.21 38.26
CA VAL A 22 66.13 11.19 39.21
C VAL A 22 67.08 10.11 38.73
N SER A 23 68.20 10.55 38.13
CA SER A 23 69.34 9.68 37.86
C SER A 23 69.95 9.31 39.18
N ARG A 24 69.88 8.05 39.57
CA ARG A 24 70.60 7.50 40.71
C ARG A 24 72.03 7.14 40.26
N VAL A 25 73.01 7.72 40.83
CA VAL A 25 74.42 7.42 40.62
C VAL A 25 74.81 6.37 41.65
N ASP A 26 75.35 5.23 41.17
CA ASP A 26 75.92 4.21 42.10
C ASP A 26 77.34 4.62 42.50
N ASP A 27 77.85 4.06 43.62
CA ASP A 27 79.09 4.44 44.31
C ASP A 27 80.36 4.26 43.48
N ASP A 28 80.29 3.67 42.28
CA ASP A 28 81.39 3.43 41.30
C ASP A 28 81.41 4.40 40.10
N GLY A 29 80.49 5.38 40.07
CA GLY A 29 80.52 6.46 39.09
C GLY A 29 80.10 6.08 37.66
N SER A 30 79.47 4.92 37.46
CA SER A 30 78.98 4.52 36.16
C SER A 30 77.54 4.95 35.89
N TRP A 31 77.29 5.51 34.73
CA TRP A 31 75.94 5.92 34.28
C TRP A 31 75.15 4.70 33.81
N ILE A 32 74.08 4.34 34.53
CA ILE A 32 73.15 3.32 34.06
C ILE A 32 72.09 4.04 33.19
N LEU A 33 72.19 3.86 31.90
CA LEU A 33 71.08 4.24 31.01
C LEU A 33 69.96 3.25 31.23
N PRO A 34 68.73 3.69 31.53
CA PRO A 34 67.58 2.77 31.53
C PRO A 34 67.46 2.17 30.14
N SER A 35 67.54 0.84 30.04
CA SER A 35 67.25 0.12 28.83
C SER A 35 65.78 0.39 28.49
N ASP A 36 65.60 1.13 27.40
CA ASP A 36 64.31 1.49 26.86
C ASP A 36 63.71 0.21 26.21
N GLU A 37 63.32 -0.73 27.05
CA GLU A 37 62.51 -1.85 26.61
C GLU A 37 61.07 -1.36 26.56
N ALA A 38 60.82 -0.59 25.47
CA ALA A 38 59.47 -0.15 25.10
C ALA A 38 58.61 -1.37 24.84
N ALA A 39 57.93 -1.81 25.91
CA ALA A 39 56.88 -2.81 25.77
C ALA A 39 55.87 -2.34 24.69
N PRO A 40 55.54 -3.16 23.71
CA PRO A 40 54.61 -2.74 22.64
C PRO A 40 53.30 -2.37 23.27
N ALA A 41 52.92 -1.10 23.08
CA ALA A 41 51.64 -0.59 23.56
C ALA A 41 50.52 -1.49 23.03
N LYS A 42 49.89 -2.26 23.92
CA LYS A 42 48.70 -3.06 23.59
C LYS A 42 47.61 -2.12 23.14
N VAL A 43 47.46 -2.00 21.86
CA VAL A 43 46.35 -1.27 21.24
C VAL A 43 45.05 -1.90 21.75
N PRO A 44 44.19 -1.14 22.43
CA PRO A 44 43.00 -1.72 23.05
C PRO A 44 42.08 -2.28 21.94
N ALA A 45 41.82 -3.59 22.00
CA ALA A 45 40.94 -4.33 21.10
C ALA A 45 39.46 -3.88 21.15
N ARG A 46 39.17 -2.82 21.91
CA ARG A 46 37.81 -2.29 22.16
C ARG A 46 37.15 -1.64 20.96
N THR A 47 37.89 -1.22 19.93
CA THR A 47 37.32 -0.52 18.76
C THR A 47 36.65 -1.47 17.76
N ARG A 48 37.08 -2.72 17.67
CA ARG A 48 36.47 -3.73 16.78
C ARG A 48 35.14 -4.26 17.32
N ALA A 49 35.02 -4.43 18.62
CA ALA A 49 33.79 -4.90 19.26
C ALA A 49 32.64 -3.88 19.14
N ARG A 50 32.97 -2.59 19.28
CA ARG A 50 31.98 -1.51 19.18
C ARG A 50 31.45 -1.32 17.75
N ARG A 51 32.27 -1.49 16.73
CA ARG A 51 31.82 -1.50 15.33
C ARG A 51 30.93 -2.71 15.03
N ARG A 52 31.27 -3.88 15.52
CA ARG A 52 30.51 -5.11 15.31
C ARG A 52 29.10 -5.00 15.93
N SER A 53 28.98 -4.44 17.14
CA SER A 53 27.69 -4.22 17.78
C SER A 53 26.84 -3.16 17.07
N PHE A 54 27.46 -2.14 16.47
CA PHE A 54 26.75 -1.15 15.67
C PHE A 54 26.19 -1.77 14.39
N PHE A 55 26.98 -2.55 13.65
CA PHE A 55 26.50 -3.24 12.46
C PHE A 55 25.38 -4.24 12.76
N VAL A 56 25.48 -4.98 13.86
CA VAL A 56 24.42 -5.92 14.29
C VAL A 56 23.13 -5.17 14.62
N ARG A 57 23.21 -4.02 15.28
CA ARG A 57 22.02 -3.20 15.57
C ARG A 57 21.39 -2.61 14.32
N VAL A 58 22.20 -2.10 13.41
CA VAL A 58 21.71 -1.57 12.13
C VAL A 58 21.05 -2.67 11.30
N LEU A 59 21.66 -3.86 11.27
CA LEU A 59 21.11 -5.02 10.55
C LEU A 59 19.82 -5.52 11.21
N ALA A 60 19.75 -5.55 12.53
CA ALA A 60 18.54 -5.92 13.28
C ALA A 60 17.39 -4.93 13.04
N VAL A 61 17.68 -3.63 13.04
CA VAL A 61 16.69 -2.59 12.73
C VAL A 61 16.25 -2.69 11.25
N GLY A 62 17.18 -2.93 10.34
CA GLY A 62 16.87 -3.15 8.92
C GLY A 62 15.98 -4.38 8.70
N CYS A 63 16.27 -5.49 9.37
CA CYS A 63 15.42 -6.68 9.33
C CYS A 63 14.03 -6.43 9.94
N LEU A 64 13.95 -5.70 11.06
CA LEU A 64 12.66 -5.32 11.66
C LEU A 64 11.84 -4.43 10.73
N LEU A 65 12.44 -3.40 10.16
CA LEU A 65 11.76 -2.50 9.22
C LEU A 65 11.36 -3.20 7.92
N GLY A 66 12.13 -4.18 7.45
CA GLY A 66 11.81 -4.98 6.27
C GLY A 66 10.74 -6.06 6.52
N SER A 67 10.71 -6.64 7.74
CA SER A 67 9.76 -7.69 8.08
C SER A 67 8.34 -7.17 8.32
N VAL A 68 8.18 -5.93 8.81
CA VAL A 68 6.86 -5.33 9.08
C VAL A 68 6.00 -5.21 7.80
N PRO A 69 6.47 -4.63 6.68
CA PRO A 69 5.67 -4.55 5.47
C PRO A 69 5.40 -5.94 4.85
N PHE A 70 6.35 -6.86 4.96
CA PHE A 70 6.18 -8.23 4.46
C PHE A 70 5.14 -9.03 5.27
N ALA A 71 5.23 -8.97 6.60
CA ALA A 71 4.25 -9.59 7.49
C ALA A 71 2.87 -8.94 7.37
N GLY A 72 2.83 -7.61 7.17
CA GLY A 72 1.60 -6.87 6.95
C GLY A 72 0.89 -7.30 5.66
N LYS A 73 1.63 -7.41 4.56
CA LYS A 73 1.08 -7.85 3.28
C LYS A 73 0.56 -9.30 3.36
N TRP A 74 1.35 -10.19 3.93
CA TRP A 74 0.97 -11.60 4.06
C TRP A 74 -0.23 -11.80 5.01
N GLY A 75 -0.26 -11.05 6.12
CA GLY A 75 -1.38 -11.06 7.04
C GLY A 75 -2.65 -10.47 6.42
N TYR A 76 -2.52 -9.40 5.65
CA TYR A 76 -3.63 -8.80 4.92
C TYR A 76 -4.24 -9.77 3.90
N GLU A 77 -3.40 -10.41 3.07
CA GLU A 77 -3.86 -11.40 2.10
C GLU A 77 -4.63 -12.54 2.79
N LYS A 78 -4.06 -13.08 3.86
CA LYS A 78 -4.67 -14.21 4.58
C LYS A 78 -5.99 -13.85 5.27
N VAL A 79 -6.10 -12.65 5.84
CA VAL A 79 -7.32 -12.22 6.53
C VAL A 79 -8.44 -11.84 5.57
N PHE A 80 -8.12 -11.25 4.41
CA PHE A 80 -9.15 -10.73 3.50
C PHE A 80 -9.47 -11.68 2.33
N TYR A 81 -8.49 -12.44 1.85
CA TYR A 81 -8.70 -13.31 0.68
C TYR A 81 -9.02 -14.77 1.02
N GLU A 82 -8.56 -15.27 2.17
CA GLU A 82 -8.85 -16.64 2.60
C GLU A 82 -9.99 -16.76 3.61
N ASN A 83 -10.63 -15.63 3.97
CA ASN A 83 -11.68 -15.65 4.98
C ASN A 83 -13.04 -16.02 4.36
N GLU A 84 -13.64 -17.09 4.86
CA GLU A 84 -14.97 -17.59 4.45
C GLU A 84 -16.10 -16.58 4.75
N GLU A 85 -15.86 -15.55 5.55
CA GLU A 85 -16.83 -14.49 5.82
C GLU A 85 -17.08 -13.59 4.62
N PHE A 86 -16.07 -13.43 3.72
CA PHE A 86 -16.16 -12.59 2.53
C PHE A 86 -16.56 -13.35 1.27
N VAL A 87 -17.16 -14.50 1.43
CA VAL A 87 -17.71 -15.26 0.32
C VAL A 87 -19.06 -14.69 -0.10
N LEU A 88 -19.22 -14.38 -1.38
CA LEU A 88 -20.45 -13.87 -1.94
C LEU A 88 -21.59 -14.88 -1.75
N ARG A 89 -22.59 -14.54 -0.95
CA ARG A 89 -23.78 -15.34 -0.70
C ARG A 89 -25.03 -14.73 -1.31
N ARG A 90 -25.05 -13.40 -1.47
CA ARG A 90 -26.24 -12.68 -1.95
C ARG A 90 -25.83 -11.66 -3.01
N LEU A 91 -26.46 -11.77 -4.16
CA LEU A 91 -26.40 -10.80 -5.22
C LEU A 91 -27.77 -10.11 -5.29
N ASN A 92 -27.82 -8.85 -4.92
CA ASN A 92 -29.02 -8.04 -5.00
C ASN A 92 -28.97 -7.23 -6.28
N ILE A 93 -29.87 -7.52 -7.21
CA ILE A 93 -29.97 -6.81 -8.48
C ILE A 93 -31.24 -5.99 -8.47
N GLN A 94 -31.12 -4.71 -8.78
CA GLN A 94 -32.24 -3.79 -8.92
C GLN A 94 -32.17 -3.19 -10.32
N THR A 95 -33.23 -3.35 -11.08
CA THR A 95 -33.38 -2.74 -12.41
C THR A 95 -34.73 -2.02 -12.46
N ASP A 96 -34.81 -0.91 -13.19
CA ASP A 96 -36.00 -0.10 -13.37
C ASP A 96 -36.72 -0.36 -14.70
N GLY A 97 -36.26 -1.37 -15.46
CA GLY A 97 -36.79 -1.64 -16.79
C GLY A 97 -37.11 -3.11 -17.07
N VAL A 98 -36.81 -3.57 -18.27
CA VAL A 98 -37.17 -4.90 -18.82
C VAL A 98 -36.07 -5.95 -18.74
N LEU A 99 -34.86 -5.56 -18.37
CA LEU A 99 -33.75 -6.49 -18.26
C LEU A 99 -33.96 -7.44 -17.07
N SER A 100 -33.85 -8.74 -17.34
CA SER A 100 -33.99 -9.74 -16.27
C SER A 100 -32.75 -9.78 -15.39
N GLU A 101 -32.97 -9.96 -14.10
CA GLU A 101 -31.89 -10.14 -13.10
C GLU A 101 -30.95 -11.28 -13.48
N ALA A 102 -31.50 -12.40 -13.98
CA ALA A 102 -30.71 -13.56 -14.40
C ALA A 102 -29.74 -13.23 -15.55
N ARG A 103 -30.16 -12.39 -16.49
CA ARG A 103 -29.32 -11.91 -17.59
C ARG A 103 -28.22 -11.00 -17.10
N LEU A 104 -28.54 -10.06 -16.23
CA LEU A 104 -27.57 -9.17 -15.61
C LEU A 104 -26.53 -9.95 -14.78
N ALA A 105 -26.95 -10.93 -14.01
CA ALA A 105 -26.07 -11.80 -13.25
C ALA A 105 -25.12 -12.61 -14.18
N GLY A 106 -25.65 -13.11 -15.30
CA GLY A 106 -24.83 -13.83 -16.29
C GLY A 106 -23.77 -12.95 -16.96
N ILE A 107 -24.12 -11.68 -17.30
CA ILE A 107 -23.18 -10.72 -17.89
C ILE A 107 -22.14 -10.26 -16.86
N ALA A 108 -22.55 -10.04 -15.64
CA ALA A 108 -21.65 -9.71 -14.54
C ALA A 108 -20.63 -10.82 -14.26
N ASN A 109 -20.91 -12.04 -14.73
CA ASN A 109 -20.09 -13.22 -14.48
C ASN A 109 -19.76 -13.42 -12.99
N VAL A 110 -20.75 -13.15 -12.15
CA VAL A 110 -20.64 -13.23 -10.69
C VAL A 110 -21.39 -14.47 -10.23
N ALA A 111 -20.68 -15.38 -9.57
CA ALA A 111 -21.26 -16.59 -9.03
C ALA A 111 -21.20 -16.58 -7.50
N ALA A 112 -22.19 -17.22 -6.87
CA ALA A 112 -22.14 -17.48 -5.44
C ALA A 112 -20.90 -18.35 -5.12
N GLY A 113 -20.23 -18.04 -4.01
CA GLY A 113 -19.01 -18.72 -3.61
C GLY A 113 -17.71 -18.02 -4.01
N MET A 114 -17.77 -16.98 -4.83
CA MET A 114 -16.58 -16.14 -5.13
C MET A 114 -16.22 -15.25 -3.95
N ASN A 115 -14.93 -14.97 -3.77
CA ASN A 115 -14.53 -14.04 -2.75
C ASN A 115 -14.85 -12.61 -3.18
N LEU A 116 -15.55 -11.88 -2.31
CA LEU A 116 -15.94 -10.49 -2.58
C LEU A 116 -14.74 -9.58 -2.85
N MET A 117 -13.61 -9.83 -2.19
CA MET A 117 -12.43 -8.97 -2.29
C MET A 117 -11.68 -9.14 -3.62
N GLU A 118 -11.82 -10.30 -4.27
CA GLU A 118 -11.21 -10.58 -5.57
C GLU A 118 -12.01 -10.01 -6.75
N LEU A 119 -13.30 -9.71 -6.55
CA LEU A 119 -14.16 -9.21 -7.61
C LEU A 119 -13.81 -7.77 -7.97
N ASP A 120 -13.54 -7.51 -9.23
CA ASP A 120 -13.36 -6.18 -9.78
C ASP A 120 -14.73 -5.57 -10.13
N LEU A 121 -15.24 -4.75 -9.22
CA LEU A 121 -16.56 -4.10 -9.38
C LEU A 121 -16.60 -3.14 -10.56
N GLU A 122 -15.47 -2.49 -10.86
CA GLU A 122 -15.40 -1.57 -11.97
C GLU A 122 -15.49 -2.30 -13.32
N MET A 123 -14.83 -3.46 -13.43
CA MET A 123 -14.96 -4.31 -14.61
C MET A 123 -16.40 -4.78 -14.79
N ILE A 124 -17.07 -5.20 -13.71
CA ILE A 124 -18.47 -5.61 -13.74
C ILE A 124 -19.36 -4.45 -14.23
N ARG A 125 -19.17 -3.26 -13.67
CA ARG A 125 -19.89 -2.06 -14.06
C ARG A 125 -19.74 -1.77 -15.57
N VAL A 126 -18.49 -1.76 -16.05
CA VAL A 126 -18.21 -1.50 -17.48
C VAL A 126 -18.81 -2.55 -18.40
N GLN A 127 -18.82 -3.84 -17.98
CA GLN A 127 -19.45 -4.89 -18.77
C GLN A 127 -20.96 -4.71 -18.90
N ILE A 128 -21.62 -4.30 -17.84
CA ILE A 128 -23.07 -4.04 -17.83
C ILE A 128 -23.39 -2.78 -18.63
N GLU A 129 -22.60 -1.73 -18.51
CA GLU A 129 -22.78 -0.48 -19.29
C GLU A 129 -22.51 -0.64 -20.79
N LYS A 130 -21.87 -1.73 -21.23
CA LYS A 130 -21.77 -2.07 -22.66
C LYS A 130 -23.10 -2.50 -23.28
N LEU A 131 -24.07 -2.86 -22.46
CA LEU A 131 -25.41 -3.17 -22.98
C LEU A 131 -26.05 -1.90 -23.52
N PRO A 132 -26.53 -1.91 -24.78
CA PRO A 132 -27.11 -0.71 -25.39
C PRO A 132 -28.32 -0.16 -24.64
N GLN A 133 -29.03 -1.03 -23.93
CA GLN A 133 -30.23 -0.71 -23.16
C GLN A 133 -29.92 -0.07 -21.79
N VAL A 134 -28.66 -0.11 -21.35
CA VAL A 134 -28.24 0.41 -20.06
C VAL A 134 -27.77 1.86 -20.21
N GLU A 135 -28.35 2.73 -19.42
CA GLU A 135 -27.90 4.13 -19.31
C GLU A 135 -26.72 4.22 -18.32
N ARG A 136 -26.87 3.56 -17.16
CA ARG A 136 -25.88 3.59 -16.07
C ARG A 136 -25.99 2.34 -15.21
N ALA A 137 -24.85 1.86 -14.73
CA ALA A 137 -24.80 0.82 -13.72
C ALA A 137 -24.01 1.29 -12.50
N SER A 138 -24.44 0.86 -11.32
CA SER A 138 -23.73 1.07 -10.07
C SER A 138 -23.54 -0.27 -9.37
N VAL A 139 -22.31 -0.62 -9.05
CA VAL A 139 -21.96 -1.85 -8.37
C VAL A 139 -21.30 -1.51 -7.05
N THR A 140 -21.85 -1.98 -5.94
CA THR A 140 -21.33 -1.71 -4.61
C THR A 140 -21.20 -3.00 -3.80
N ARG A 141 -20.13 -3.09 -3.01
CA ARG A 141 -19.99 -4.16 -2.01
C ARG A 141 -20.70 -3.77 -0.74
N GLU A 142 -21.48 -4.68 -0.24
CA GLU A 142 -22.08 -4.61 1.09
C GLU A 142 -21.53 -5.77 1.93
N LEU A 143 -20.52 -5.46 2.72
CA LEU A 143 -19.86 -6.44 3.55
C LEU A 143 -20.85 -7.02 4.59
N PRO A 144 -20.72 -8.30 4.98
CA PRO A 144 -19.60 -9.18 4.63
C PRO A 144 -19.81 -9.98 3.33
N ASP A 145 -21.06 -10.21 2.86
CA ASP A 145 -21.41 -11.28 1.94
C ASP A 145 -22.26 -10.87 0.72
N ARG A 146 -22.40 -9.55 0.45
CA ARG A 146 -23.33 -9.04 -0.57
C ARG A 146 -22.69 -8.15 -1.61
N ILE A 147 -23.28 -8.19 -2.81
CA ILE A 147 -23.11 -7.19 -3.87
C ILE A 147 -24.48 -6.61 -4.21
N ASN A 148 -24.55 -5.29 -4.25
CA ASN A 148 -25.70 -4.57 -4.79
C ASN A 148 -25.36 -4.05 -6.18
N LEU A 149 -26.14 -4.47 -7.15
CA LEU A 149 -26.09 -4.04 -8.53
C LEU A 149 -27.36 -3.25 -8.84
N ILE A 150 -27.23 -1.97 -9.09
CA ILE A 150 -28.32 -1.08 -9.48
C ILE A 150 -28.10 -0.70 -10.95
N VAL A 151 -29.04 -1.05 -11.78
CA VAL A 151 -29.01 -0.79 -13.22
C VAL A 151 -30.12 0.16 -13.58
N ARG A 152 -29.78 1.25 -14.27
CA ARG A 152 -30.72 2.18 -14.84
C ARG A 152 -30.80 1.92 -16.34
N GLU A 153 -31.99 1.58 -16.80
CA GLU A 153 -32.24 1.32 -18.21
C GLU A 153 -32.58 2.62 -18.95
N ARG A 154 -32.22 2.67 -20.24
CA ARG A 154 -32.58 3.80 -21.13
C ARG A 154 -34.08 3.81 -21.38
N MET A 155 -34.70 4.94 -21.17
CA MET A 155 -36.11 5.12 -21.46
C MET A 155 -36.30 5.55 -22.91
N PRO A 156 -36.95 4.75 -23.75
CA PRO A 156 -37.19 5.11 -25.14
C PRO A 156 -38.22 6.22 -25.25
N VAL A 157 -37.91 7.25 -26.04
CA VAL A 157 -38.82 8.36 -26.32
C VAL A 157 -39.30 8.35 -27.77
N ALA A 158 -38.54 7.76 -28.70
CA ALA A 158 -38.90 7.72 -30.12
C ALA A 158 -38.34 6.50 -30.84
N TRP A 159 -38.97 6.11 -31.94
CA TRP A 159 -38.42 5.13 -32.89
C TRP A 159 -37.52 5.81 -33.89
N LEU A 160 -36.35 5.24 -34.14
CA LEU A 160 -35.47 5.68 -35.21
C LEU A 160 -35.94 5.10 -36.55
N SER A 161 -36.11 5.98 -37.52
CA SER A 161 -36.41 5.59 -38.90
C SER A 161 -35.32 6.11 -39.82
N SER A 162 -34.69 5.24 -40.59
CA SER A 162 -33.70 5.61 -41.59
C SER A 162 -33.85 4.73 -42.83
N PRO A 163 -34.55 5.18 -43.83
CA PRO A 163 -34.73 4.43 -45.07
C PRO A 163 -33.41 4.08 -45.77
N THR A 164 -32.42 4.97 -45.69
CA THR A 164 -31.10 4.78 -46.29
C THR A 164 -30.29 3.66 -45.62
N LEU A 165 -30.51 3.41 -44.32
CA LEU A 165 -29.89 2.33 -43.55
C LEU A 165 -30.80 1.09 -43.43
N GLY A 166 -31.98 1.13 -44.06
CA GLY A 166 -32.94 0.03 -43.98
C GLY A 166 -33.62 -0.11 -42.59
N ILE A 167 -33.50 0.91 -41.73
CA ILE A 167 -34.10 0.92 -40.40
C ILE A 167 -35.57 1.34 -40.51
N ARG A 168 -36.46 0.44 -40.09
CA ARG A 168 -37.92 0.69 -40.10
C ARG A 168 -38.37 1.01 -38.67
N PRO A 169 -39.29 1.96 -38.50
CA PRO A 169 -39.94 2.19 -37.24
C PRO A 169 -40.85 0.99 -36.90
N TRP A 170 -41.06 0.74 -35.64
CA TRP A 170 -41.93 -0.34 -35.12
C TRP A 170 -41.44 -1.76 -35.40
N ASP A 171 -40.17 -1.94 -35.83
CA ASP A 171 -39.57 -3.24 -35.95
C ASP A 171 -39.04 -3.69 -34.59
N MET A 172 -39.75 -4.60 -33.90
CA MET A 172 -39.39 -5.07 -32.58
C MET A 172 -38.15 -5.96 -32.54
N GLU A 173 -37.72 -6.47 -33.70
CA GLU A 173 -36.54 -7.35 -33.79
C GLU A 173 -35.26 -6.59 -34.16
N ARG A 174 -35.39 -5.62 -35.08
CA ARG A 174 -34.24 -4.91 -35.66
C ARG A 174 -34.36 -3.39 -35.56
N GLY A 175 -35.39 -2.91 -34.86
CA GLY A 175 -35.61 -1.49 -34.67
C GLY A 175 -34.63 -0.88 -33.69
N TYR A 176 -34.42 0.41 -33.88
CA TYR A 176 -33.66 1.23 -32.96
C TYR A 176 -34.58 2.25 -32.30
N LEU A 177 -34.34 2.44 -31.03
CA LEU A 177 -35.00 3.46 -30.24
C LEU A 177 -34.04 4.59 -29.91
N LEU A 178 -34.57 5.77 -29.68
CA LEU A 178 -33.83 6.91 -29.18
C LEU A 178 -34.27 7.19 -27.74
N ASP A 179 -33.34 7.50 -26.88
CA ASP A 179 -33.63 8.06 -25.58
C ASP A 179 -33.72 9.58 -25.58
N SER A 180 -33.97 10.19 -24.43
CA SER A 180 -34.04 11.65 -24.25
C SER A 180 -32.71 12.35 -24.56
N ASP A 181 -31.59 11.66 -24.46
CA ASP A 181 -30.25 12.19 -24.71
C ASP A 181 -29.81 12.04 -26.14
N GLY A 182 -30.68 11.47 -27.01
CA GLY A 182 -30.43 11.24 -28.43
C GLY A 182 -29.55 10.02 -28.72
N VAL A 183 -29.39 9.12 -27.75
CA VAL A 183 -28.64 7.88 -27.92
C VAL A 183 -29.54 6.83 -28.57
N ALA A 184 -29.08 6.27 -29.70
CA ALA A 184 -29.77 5.17 -30.35
C ALA A 184 -29.39 3.83 -29.74
N PHE A 185 -30.38 3.01 -29.36
CA PHE A 185 -30.16 1.67 -28.85
C PHE A 185 -31.16 0.67 -29.43
N SER A 186 -30.79 -0.60 -29.45
CA SER A 186 -31.63 -1.67 -29.98
C SER A 186 -32.34 -2.43 -28.85
N LEU A 187 -33.58 -2.89 -29.14
CA LEU A 187 -34.33 -3.77 -28.24
C LEU A 187 -33.89 -5.24 -28.35
N SER A 188 -32.84 -5.53 -29.13
CA SER A 188 -32.47 -6.91 -29.44
C SER A 188 -32.34 -7.76 -28.16
N ARG A 189 -33.20 -8.77 -28.09
CA ARG A 189 -33.20 -9.85 -27.05
C ARG A 189 -32.20 -10.93 -27.45
N SER A 190 -30.93 -10.58 -27.65
CA SER A 190 -29.94 -11.65 -27.87
C SER A 190 -29.47 -12.26 -26.57
#